data_79acb7de2bac77bfeb6a993e5230b886
#
_entry.id   79acb7de2bac77bfeb6a993e5230b886
#
_cell.length_a   1.000
_cell.length_b   1.000
_cell.length_c   1.000
_cell.angle_alpha   90.00
_cell.angle_beta   90.00
_cell.angle_gamma   90.00
#
_symmetry.space_group_name_H-M   'P 1'
#
loop_
_entity.id
_entity.type
_entity.pdbx_description
1 polymer ?
#
loop_
_entity_poly.entity_id
_entity_poly.type
_entity_poly.pdbx_seq_one_letter_code
_entity_poly.pdbx_strand_id
1 'polypeptide(L)'
;MASVFWETDPLAEAEELIARGRPLEAVKALRERLEAGRGGLLARLTLVKALLAAGDCDGALDEARESASLNPGIAVAALALGEVLLAKGALPAAIAEFQRAQRLDPALVEARLLMAKAWLEVGEAAQALAIFETLEPSPEIEALTIRANAIAGASRSDAGYVRHLFDQFSADYDNRMLGQLDYAAPQILKDLADLVMPERERLAVLDLGCGTGLAGLLFKPRAGHLGGIDLSPAMIEKAGARRIYDFLAVGDIESALEGQYDLILAADTLVYLGDLRPVFAAVASHLRSGGFFLFTAEAHDGEGFELGPKRRWRHSEGYLRALAKETGLSVAGLVSASPRTESHQPVPGFAVALHKSSI
;
A
#
# COMPACT_ATOMS: atom_id res chain seq x y z
N MET A 1 -41.74 -33.54 38.09
CA MET A 1 -40.73 -33.66 37.05
C MET A 1 -40.44 -32.28 36.52
N ALA A 2 -39.37 -31.65 37.00
CA ALA A 2 -38.93 -30.36 36.49
C ALA A 2 -38.20 -30.60 35.14
N SER A 3 -38.74 -30.03 34.06
CA SER A 3 -38.08 -30.00 32.77
C SER A 3 -36.79 -29.19 32.92
N VAL A 4 -35.65 -29.86 32.82
CA VAL A 4 -34.35 -29.21 32.62
C VAL A 4 -34.40 -28.58 31.25
N PHE A 5 -34.75 -27.29 31.16
CA PHE A 5 -34.48 -26.47 30.01
C PHE A 5 -32.96 -26.39 29.89
N TRP A 6 -32.41 -26.98 28.83
CA TRP A 6 -31.05 -26.73 28.41
C TRP A 6 -31.03 -25.27 27.94
N GLU A 7 -30.63 -24.34 28.83
CA GLU A 7 -30.28 -23.00 28.39
C GLU A 7 -29.13 -23.15 27.40
N THR A 8 -29.36 -22.79 26.15
CA THR A 8 -28.31 -22.69 25.16
C THR A 8 -27.20 -21.79 25.71
N ASP A 9 -25.94 -22.23 25.58
CA ASP A 9 -24.81 -21.41 26.01
C ASP A 9 -24.92 -20.05 25.33
N PRO A 10 -25.04 -18.94 26.05
CA PRO A 10 -25.20 -17.61 25.45
C PRO A 10 -24.06 -17.20 24.55
N LEU A 11 -22.87 -17.82 24.67
CA LEU A 11 -21.75 -17.60 23.79
C LEU A 11 -21.98 -18.35 22.46
N ALA A 12 -22.46 -19.59 22.53
CA ALA A 12 -22.83 -20.35 21.34
C ALA A 12 -23.96 -19.67 20.54
N GLU A 13 -24.95 -19.08 21.27
CA GLU A 13 -26.03 -18.32 20.63
C GLU A 13 -25.49 -17.07 19.92
N ALA A 14 -24.56 -16.33 20.55
CA ALA A 14 -23.92 -15.18 19.91
C ALA A 14 -23.10 -15.57 18.67
N GLU A 15 -22.36 -16.67 18.71
CA GLU A 15 -21.63 -17.21 17.55
C GLU A 15 -22.58 -17.62 16.43
N GLU A 16 -23.71 -18.23 16.76
CA GLU A 16 -24.74 -18.59 15.77
C GLU A 16 -25.37 -17.35 15.13
N LEU A 17 -25.62 -16.28 15.90
CA LEU A 17 -26.12 -15.01 15.35
C LEU A 17 -25.10 -14.40 14.38
N ILE A 18 -23.82 -14.40 14.70
CA ILE A 18 -22.76 -13.95 13.80
C ILE A 18 -22.76 -14.77 12.51
N ALA A 19 -22.79 -16.10 12.62
CA ALA A 19 -22.79 -17.02 11.48
C ALA A 19 -24.02 -16.85 10.55
N ARG A 20 -25.17 -16.44 11.12
CA ARG A 20 -26.40 -16.13 10.39
C ARG A 20 -26.45 -14.72 9.82
N GLY A 21 -25.37 -13.92 9.90
CA GLY A 21 -25.33 -12.55 9.40
C GLY A 21 -26.15 -11.54 10.24
N ARG A 22 -26.34 -11.83 11.54
CA ARG A 22 -27.05 -10.97 12.51
C ARG A 22 -26.12 -10.46 13.62
N PRO A 23 -24.95 -9.88 13.28
CA PRO A 23 -23.92 -9.53 14.26
C PRO A 23 -24.37 -8.44 15.25
N LEU A 24 -25.24 -7.51 14.85
CA LEU A 24 -25.73 -6.47 15.75
C LEU A 24 -26.56 -7.02 16.92
N GLU A 25 -27.26 -8.11 16.71
CA GLU A 25 -28.01 -8.78 17.78
C GLU A 25 -27.06 -9.50 18.73
N ALA A 26 -26.00 -10.12 18.22
CA ALA A 26 -24.94 -10.69 19.03
C ALA A 26 -24.25 -9.61 19.89
N VAL A 27 -23.92 -8.45 19.29
CA VAL A 27 -23.34 -7.30 20.03
C VAL A 27 -24.23 -6.88 21.20
N LYS A 28 -25.54 -6.72 20.97
CA LYS A 28 -26.49 -6.33 22.00
C LYS A 28 -26.51 -7.35 23.15
N ALA A 29 -26.71 -8.63 22.84
CA ALA A 29 -26.79 -9.69 23.84
C ALA A 29 -25.50 -9.81 24.69
N LEU A 30 -24.31 -9.68 24.02
CA LEU A 30 -23.03 -9.75 24.73
C LEU A 30 -22.78 -8.53 25.63
N ARG A 31 -23.16 -7.32 25.20
CA ARG A 31 -23.06 -6.10 26.03
C ARG A 31 -23.94 -6.21 27.28
N GLU A 32 -25.20 -6.59 27.11
CA GLU A 32 -26.12 -6.81 28.26
C GLU A 32 -25.58 -7.85 29.26
N ARG A 33 -24.92 -8.90 28.76
CA ARG A 33 -24.26 -9.92 29.58
C ARG A 33 -23.07 -9.37 30.34
N LEU A 34 -22.21 -8.59 29.69
CA LEU A 34 -21.03 -7.97 30.31
C LEU A 34 -21.41 -6.94 31.37
N GLU A 35 -22.42 -6.10 31.10
CA GLU A 35 -22.98 -5.12 32.03
C GLU A 35 -23.57 -5.79 33.27
N ALA A 36 -24.18 -6.97 33.11
CA ALA A 36 -24.69 -7.77 34.23
C ALA A 36 -23.57 -8.50 35.02
N GLY A 37 -22.28 -8.27 34.72
CA GLY A 37 -21.15 -8.92 35.37
C GLY A 37 -21.04 -10.43 35.09
N ARG A 38 -21.77 -10.94 34.10
CA ARG A 38 -21.83 -12.36 33.75
C ARG A 38 -20.98 -12.72 32.54
N GLY A 39 -20.01 -11.87 32.20
CA GLY A 39 -19.05 -12.09 31.14
C GLY A 39 -17.64 -12.31 31.69
N GLY A 40 -16.85 -13.03 30.96
CA GLY A 40 -15.40 -13.17 31.16
C GLY A 40 -14.67 -12.88 29.86
N LEU A 41 -13.42 -13.25 29.80
CA LEU A 41 -12.61 -13.04 28.59
C LEU A 41 -13.29 -13.58 27.31
N LEU A 42 -13.87 -14.79 27.37
CA LEU A 42 -14.53 -15.38 26.19
C LEU A 42 -15.69 -14.53 25.68
N ALA A 43 -16.53 -13.97 26.59
CA ALA A 43 -17.62 -13.09 26.16
C ALA A 43 -17.11 -11.80 25.50
N ARG A 44 -16.01 -11.23 26.01
CA ARG A 44 -15.35 -10.06 25.41
C ARG A 44 -14.76 -10.39 24.03
N LEU A 45 -14.09 -11.55 23.88
CA LEU A 45 -13.54 -11.98 22.59
C LEU A 45 -14.65 -12.25 21.57
N THR A 46 -15.77 -12.85 21.99
CA THR A 46 -16.94 -13.03 21.13
C THR A 46 -17.57 -11.68 20.76
N LEU A 47 -17.58 -10.69 21.67
CA LEU A 47 -18.02 -9.33 21.37
C LEU A 47 -17.11 -8.65 20.34
N VAL A 48 -15.79 -8.82 20.43
CA VAL A 48 -14.84 -8.33 19.41
C VAL A 48 -15.18 -8.91 18.02
N LYS A 49 -15.43 -10.22 17.94
CA LYS A 49 -15.82 -10.87 16.67
C LYS A 49 -17.16 -10.33 16.14
N ALA A 50 -18.14 -10.13 17.02
CA ALA A 50 -19.45 -9.59 16.65
C ALA A 50 -19.35 -8.15 16.13
N LEU A 51 -18.52 -7.31 16.77
CA LEU A 51 -18.27 -5.92 16.35
C LEU A 51 -17.57 -5.86 15.00
N LEU A 52 -16.55 -6.69 14.76
CA LEU A 52 -15.91 -6.81 13.46
C LEU A 52 -16.90 -7.24 12.37
N ALA A 53 -17.72 -8.25 12.64
CA ALA A 53 -18.74 -8.72 11.71
C ALA A 53 -19.83 -7.68 11.44
N ALA A 54 -20.08 -6.77 12.38
CA ALA A 54 -20.99 -5.63 12.24
C ALA A 54 -20.36 -4.43 11.51
N GLY A 55 -19.05 -4.47 11.23
CA GLY A 55 -18.30 -3.35 10.62
C GLY A 55 -17.90 -2.25 11.60
N ASP A 56 -18.15 -2.44 12.91
CA ASP A 56 -17.73 -1.51 13.98
C ASP A 56 -16.28 -1.79 14.39
N CYS A 57 -15.34 -1.43 13.51
CA CYS A 57 -13.91 -1.66 13.74
C CYS A 57 -13.35 -0.82 14.90
N ASP A 58 -13.94 0.33 15.22
CA ASP A 58 -13.48 1.17 16.32
C ASP A 58 -13.92 0.58 17.67
N GLY A 59 -15.19 0.20 17.78
CA GLY A 59 -15.68 -0.52 18.96
C GLY A 59 -14.97 -1.85 19.19
N ALA A 60 -14.66 -2.58 18.11
CA ALA A 60 -13.87 -3.81 18.21
C ALA A 60 -12.45 -3.54 18.73
N LEU A 61 -11.81 -2.45 18.30
CA LEU A 61 -10.46 -2.09 18.74
C LEU A 61 -10.43 -1.74 20.24
N ASP A 62 -11.39 -0.96 20.71
CA ASP A 62 -11.47 -0.58 22.12
C ASP A 62 -11.67 -1.81 23.02
N GLU A 63 -12.60 -2.69 22.65
CA GLU A 63 -12.87 -3.94 23.40
C GLU A 63 -11.68 -4.91 23.35
N ALA A 64 -11.01 -5.05 22.20
CA ALA A 64 -9.84 -5.91 22.08
C ALA A 64 -8.64 -5.38 22.88
N ARG A 65 -8.40 -4.06 22.89
CA ARG A 65 -7.36 -3.42 23.71
C ARG A 65 -7.62 -3.61 25.19
N GLU A 66 -8.84 -3.40 25.64
CA GLU A 66 -9.23 -3.64 27.04
C GLU A 66 -9.03 -5.11 27.41
N SER A 67 -9.49 -6.04 26.56
CA SER A 67 -9.32 -7.48 26.77
C SER A 67 -7.85 -7.88 26.88
N ALA A 68 -6.99 -7.37 26.00
CA ALA A 68 -5.56 -7.64 26.00
C ALA A 68 -4.83 -7.01 27.19
N SER A 69 -5.27 -5.83 27.65
CA SER A 69 -4.74 -5.14 28.82
C SER A 69 -5.08 -5.86 30.13
N LEU A 70 -6.32 -6.33 30.25
CA LEU A 70 -6.79 -7.09 31.43
C LEU A 70 -6.19 -8.51 31.48
N ASN A 71 -5.78 -9.06 30.34
CA ASN A 71 -5.27 -10.43 30.20
C ASN A 71 -3.94 -10.49 29.46
N PRO A 72 -2.87 -9.84 29.95
CA PRO A 72 -1.61 -9.67 29.20
C PRO A 72 -0.87 -10.98 28.93
N GLY A 73 -1.13 -12.02 29.74
CA GLY A 73 -0.52 -13.36 29.60
C GLY A 73 -1.36 -14.35 28.79
N ILE A 74 -2.46 -13.94 28.19
CA ILE A 74 -3.36 -14.85 27.45
C ILE A 74 -3.24 -14.65 25.94
N ALA A 75 -2.77 -15.71 25.24
CA ALA A 75 -2.49 -15.68 23.82
C ALA A 75 -3.70 -15.27 22.95
N VAL A 76 -4.89 -15.78 23.25
CA VAL A 76 -6.10 -15.47 22.48
C VAL A 76 -6.58 -14.01 22.62
N ALA A 77 -6.21 -13.32 23.70
CA ALA A 77 -6.46 -11.88 23.83
C ALA A 77 -5.54 -11.06 22.93
N ALA A 78 -4.27 -11.45 22.81
CA ALA A 78 -3.32 -10.85 21.88
C ALA A 78 -3.72 -11.16 20.41
N LEU A 79 -4.17 -12.40 20.14
CA LEU A 79 -4.67 -12.80 18.83
C LEU A 79 -5.83 -11.90 18.39
N ALA A 80 -6.86 -11.75 19.23
CA ALA A 80 -8.04 -10.93 18.91
C ALA A 80 -7.68 -9.46 18.66
N LEU A 81 -6.73 -8.89 19.41
CA LEU A 81 -6.25 -7.54 19.14
C LEU A 81 -5.53 -7.47 17.79
N GLY A 82 -4.70 -8.48 17.47
CA GLY A 82 -4.04 -8.58 16.17
C GLY A 82 -5.03 -8.68 15.01
N GLU A 83 -6.12 -9.44 15.14
CA GLU A 83 -7.19 -9.55 14.14
C GLU A 83 -7.87 -8.21 13.87
N VAL A 84 -8.21 -7.46 14.91
CA VAL A 84 -8.80 -6.13 14.75
C VAL A 84 -7.83 -5.16 14.09
N LEU A 85 -6.56 -5.16 14.50
CA LEU A 85 -5.53 -4.33 13.91
C LEU A 85 -5.31 -4.68 12.43
N LEU A 86 -5.37 -5.97 12.07
CA LEU A 86 -5.31 -6.43 10.69
C LEU A 86 -6.51 -5.93 9.89
N ALA A 87 -7.72 -6.06 10.42
CA ALA A 87 -8.94 -5.54 9.77
C ALA A 87 -8.91 -4.03 9.55
N LYS A 88 -8.28 -3.28 10.48
CA LYS A 88 -8.04 -1.83 10.36
C LYS A 88 -6.85 -1.48 9.45
N GLY A 89 -6.14 -2.48 8.94
CA GLY A 89 -4.95 -2.30 8.13
C GLY A 89 -3.72 -1.81 8.91
N ALA A 90 -3.71 -1.81 10.22
CA ALA A 90 -2.56 -1.47 11.06
C ALA A 90 -1.55 -2.62 11.10
N LEU A 91 -1.03 -3.01 9.93
CA LEU A 91 -0.27 -4.25 9.72
C LEU A 91 0.94 -4.42 10.64
N PRO A 92 1.81 -3.40 10.88
CA PRO A 92 2.93 -3.56 11.80
C PRO A 92 2.49 -3.87 13.23
N ALA A 93 1.41 -3.23 13.69
CA ALA A 93 0.85 -3.47 15.02
C ALA A 93 0.18 -4.85 15.11
N ALA A 94 -0.54 -5.28 14.06
CA ALA A 94 -1.13 -6.61 13.97
C ALA A 94 -0.05 -7.70 14.05
N ILE A 95 1.04 -7.57 13.28
CA ILE A 95 2.18 -8.50 13.30
C ILE A 95 2.78 -8.59 14.72
N ALA A 96 2.97 -7.44 15.40
CA ALA A 96 3.50 -7.42 16.74
C ALA A 96 2.60 -8.18 17.74
N GLU A 97 1.27 -8.05 17.63
CA GLU A 97 0.33 -8.77 18.47
C GLU A 97 0.27 -10.27 18.12
N PHE A 98 0.34 -10.65 16.86
CA PHE A 98 0.44 -12.07 16.47
C PHE A 98 1.76 -12.70 16.97
N GLN A 99 2.88 -11.98 16.91
CA GLN A 99 4.14 -12.42 17.51
C GLN A 99 4.02 -12.56 19.03
N ARG A 100 3.29 -11.66 19.71
CA ARG A 100 3.02 -11.77 21.14
C ARG A 100 2.17 -13.01 21.42
N ALA A 101 1.09 -13.24 20.67
CA ALA A 101 0.26 -14.43 20.81
C ALA A 101 1.07 -15.73 20.65
N GLN A 102 1.93 -15.79 19.62
CA GLN A 102 2.80 -16.95 19.39
C GLN A 102 3.83 -17.18 20.51
N ARG A 103 4.38 -16.12 21.11
CA ARG A 103 5.29 -16.27 22.27
C ARG A 103 4.55 -16.80 23.52
N LEU A 104 3.28 -16.40 23.70
CA LEU A 104 2.44 -16.84 24.83
C LEU A 104 1.94 -18.29 24.64
N ASP A 105 1.61 -18.65 23.42
CA ASP A 105 1.21 -20.01 23.04
C ASP A 105 1.81 -20.38 21.67
N PRO A 106 2.96 -21.08 21.63
CA PRO A 106 3.56 -21.52 20.37
C PRO A 106 2.72 -22.53 19.57
N ALA A 107 1.74 -23.18 20.21
CA ALA A 107 0.84 -24.13 19.56
C ALA A 107 -0.34 -23.46 18.87
N LEU A 108 -0.56 -22.16 19.09
CA LEU A 108 -1.66 -21.41 18.50
C LEU A 108 -1.43 -21.19 16.98
N VAL A 109 -1.85 -22.18 16.18
CA VAL A 109 -1.66 -22.19 14.71
C VAL A 109 -2.26 -20.98 14.04
N GLU A 110 -3.43 -20.53 14.52
CA GLU A 110 -4.16 -19.37 13.98
C GLU A 110 -3.33 -18.08 14.02
N ALA A 111 -2.58 -17.85 15.11
CA ALA A 111 -1.69 -16.69 15.22
C ALA A 111 -0.58 -16.72 14.16
N ARG A 112 -0.01 -17.90 13.87
CA ARG A 112 0.99 -18.05 12.81
C ARG A 112 0.41 -17.80 11.42
N LEU A 113 -0.77 -18.36 11.13
CA LEU A 113 -1.43 -18.17 9.85
C LEU A 113 -1.78 -16.70 9.60
N LEU A 114 -2.38 -16.03 10.59
CA LEU A 114 -2.73 -14.61 10.46
C LEU A 114 -1.51 -13.71 10.37
N MET A 115 -0.42 -14.06 11.08
CA MET A 115 0.86 -13.37 10.94
C MET A 115 1.43 -13.51 9.53
N ALA A 116 1.38 -14.72 8.94
CA ALA A 116 1.84 -14.94 7.57
C ALA A 116 0.98 -14.16 6.55
N LYS A 117 -0.34 -14.12 6.73
CA LYS A 117 -1.23 -13.27 5.92
C LYS A 117 -0.85 -11.79 6.05
N ALA A 118 -0.61 -11.30 7.26
CA ALA A 118 -0.19 -9.92 7.49
C ALA A 118 1.17 -9.62 6.82
N TRP A 119 2.12 -10.56 6.86
CA TRP A 119 3.40 -10.45 6.13
C TRP A 119 3.20 -10.38 4.61
N LEU A 120 2.24 -11.12 4.04
CA LEU A 120 1.91 -11.00 2.62
C LEU A 120 1.34 -9.63 2.27
N GLU A 121 0.47 -9.09 3.13
CA GLU A 121 -0.11 -7.74 2.91
C GLU A 121 0.94 -6.63 2.99
N VAL A 122 2.00 -6.78 3.79
CA VAL A 122 3.16 -5.87 3.75
C VAL A 122 4.18 -6.23 2.66
N GLY A 123 3.87 -7.24 1.82
CA GLY A 123 4.73 -7.67 0.72
C GLY A 123 5.98 -8.46 1.16
N GLU A 124 6.11 -8.85 2.43
CA GLU A 124 7.22 -9.64 2.99
C GLU A 124 7.01 -11.14 2.72
N ALA A 125 7.00 -11.50 1.43
CA ALA A 125 6.71 -12.86 0.99
C ALA A 125 7.66 -13.91 1.61
N ALA A 126 8.94 -13.60 1.79
CA ALA A 126 9.90 -14.51 2.39
C ALA A 126 9.54 -14.88 3.85
N GLN A 127 9.05 -13.89 4.63
CA GLN A 127 8.59 -14.12 6.00
C GLN A 127 7.34 -15.00 6.02
N ALA A 128 6.41 -14.74 5.10
CA ALA A 128 5.19 -15.54 4.97
C ALA A 128 5.51 -16.99 4.57
N LEU A 129 6.39 -17.20 3.58
CA LEU A 129 6.83 -18.54 3.13
C LEU A 129 7.46 -19.34 4.26
N ALA A 130 8.37 -18.74 5.03
CA ALA A 130 9.00 -19.39 6.17
C ALA A 130 7.97 -19.87 7.22
N ILE A 131 6.84 -19.15 7.37
CA ILE A 131 5.78 -19.59 8.26
C ILE A 131 4.95 -20.72 7.61
N PHE A 132 4.57 -20.58 6.32
CA PHE A 132 3.77 -21.60 5.63
C PHE A 132 4.45 -22.96 5.62
N GLU A 133 5.78 -23.03 5.51
CA GLU A 133 6.57 -24.26 5.62
C GLU A 133 6.40 -24.99 6.97
N THR A 134 5.97 -24.27 8.02
CA THR A 134 5.75 -24.84 9.37
C THR A 134 4.30 -25.23 9.64
N LEU A 135 3.37 -24.95 8.72
CA LEU A 135 1.96 -25.23 8.87
C LEU A 135 1.56 -26.51 8.13
N GLU A 136 0.55 -27.19 8.64
CA GLU A 136 -0.01 -28.37 7.95
C GLU A 136 -0.61 -27.93 6.59
N PRO A 137 -0.31 -28.65 5.51
CA PRO A 137 -0.83 -28.32 4.19
C PRO A 137 -2.37 -28.28 4.14
N SER A 138 -2.91 -27.24 3.52
CA SER A 138 -4.34 -27.10 3.25
C SER A 138 -4.54 -26.33 1.96
N PRO A 139 -5.72 -26.40 1.31
CA PRO A 139 -6.00 -25.63 0.09
C PRO A 139 -5.77 -24.13 0.27
N GLU A 140 -6.04 -23.59 1.48
CA GLU A 140 -5.79 -22.19 1.82
C GLU A 140 -4.31 -21.88 1.85
N ILE A 141 -3.52 -22.70 2.56
CA ILE A 141 -2.06 -22.51 2.67
C ILE A 141 -1.37 -22.68 1.32
N GLU A 142 -1.83 -23.63 0.51
CA GLU A 142 -1.32 -23.81 -0.85
C GLU A 142 -1.56 -22.57 -1.72
N ALA A 143 -2.78 -22.02 -1.70
CA ALA A 143 -3.10 -20.79 -2.44
C ALA A 143 -2.28 -19.59 -1.97
N LEU A 144 -2.09 -19.43 -0.65
CA LEU A 144 -1.27 -18.37 -0.07
C LEU A 144 0.22 -18.55 -0.41
N THR A 145 0.71 -19.79 -0.44
CA THR A 145 2.09 -20.11 -0.85
C THR A 145 2.33 -19.78 -2.32
N ILE A 146 1.39 -20.08 -3.21
CA ILE A 146 1.45 -19.68 -4.63
C ILE A 146 1.53 -18.16 -4.74
N ARG A 147 0.66 -17.43 -4.03
CA ARG A 147 0.69 -15.96 -3.99
C ARG A 147 2.03 -15.43 -3.46
N ALA A 148 2.55 -16.01 -2.38
CA ALA A 148 3.83 -15.60 -1.80
C ALA A 148 4.99 -15.80 -2.78
N ASN A 149 5.04 -16.96 -3.48
CA ASN A 149 6.06 -17.21 -4.49
C ASN A 149 5.97 -16.25 -5.68
N ALA A 150 4.75 -15.90 -6.12
CA ALA A 150 4.56 -14.90 -7.16
C ALA A 150 5.07 -13.52 -6.74
N ILE A 151 4.82 -13.10 -5.50
CA ILE A 151 5.34 -11.83 -4.95
C ILE A 151 6.87 -11.88 -4.83
N ALA A 152 7.45 -12.98 -4.33
CA ALA A 152 8.89 -13.13 -4.16
C ALA A 152 9.65 -13.16 -5.49
N GLY A 153 9.04 -13.69 -6.56
CA GLY A 153 9.61 -13.74 -7.91
C GLY A 153 9.32 -12.51 -8.78
N ALA A 154 8.51 -11.58 -8.28
CA ALA A 154 8.14 -10.41 -9.07
C ALA A 154 9.29 -9.39 -9.14
N SER A 155 9.43 -8.75 -10.29
CA SER A 155 10.33 -7.60 -10.51
C SER A 155 9.62 -6.26 -10.24
N ARG A 156 8.61 -6.26 -9.40
CA ARG A 156 7.88 -5.06 -8.92
C ARG A 156 7.30 -5.33 -7.54
N SER A 157 7.01 -4.26 -6.81
CA SER A 157 6.24 -4.36 -5.56
C SER A 157 4.80 -4.77 -5.85
N ASP A 158 4.23 -5.62 -4.99
CA ASP A 158 2.83 -6.03 -5.11
C ASP A 158 1.89 -4.83 -5.12
N ALA A 159 0.98 -4.75 -6.09
CA ALA A 159 0.09 -3.61 -6.26
C ALA A 159 -0.88 -3.44 -5.08
N GLY A 160 -1.31 -4.55 -4.45
CA GLY A 160 -2.13 -4.53 -3.24
C GLY A 160 -1.36 -3.94 -2.07
N TYR A 161 -0.10 -4.34 -1.90
CA TYR A 161 0.80 -3.76 -0.89
C TYR A 161 0.98 -2.23 -1.09
N VAL A 162 1.31 -1.80 -2.32
CA VAL A 162 1.53 -0.38 -2.62
C VAL A 162 0.25 0.43 -2.34
N ARG A 163 -0.90 -0.05 -2.80
CA ARG A 163 -2.20 0.57 -2.53
C ARG A 163 -2.45 0.72 -1.05
N HIS A 164 -2.33 -0.38 -0.30
CA HIS A 164 -2.56 -0.40 1.13
C HIS A 164 -1.65 0.58 1.88
N LEU A 165 -0.37 0.62 1.51
CA LEU A 165 0.61 1.55 2.07
C LEU A 165 0.15 3.01 1.92
N PHE A 166 -0.28 3.39 0.72
CA PHE A 166 -0.69 4.77 0.44
C PHE A 166 -2.07 5.11 0.98
N ASP A 167 -3.01 4.18 1.02
CA ASP A 167 -4.32 4.38 1.66
C ASP A 167 -4.15 4.72 3.15
N GLN A 168 -3.25 4.03 3.87
CA GLN A 168 -2.96 4.32 5.28
C GLN A 168 -2.32 5.68 5.51
N PHE A 169 -1.43 6.10 4.61
CA PHE A 169 -0.70 7.36 4.78
C PHE A 169 -1.42 8.57 4.21
N SER A 170 -2.51 8.39 3.48
CA SER A 170 -3.21 9.46 2.75
C SER A 170 -3.63 10.62 3.65
N ALA A 171 -4.05 10.37 4.88
CA ALA A 171 -4.57 11.40 5.80
C ALA A 171 -3.53 12.47 6.15
N ASP A 172 -2.27 12.09 6.34
CA ASP A 172 -1.17 12.98 6.77
C ASP A 172 0.00 13.01 5.75
N TYR A 173 -0.26 12.59 4.52
CA TYR A 173 0.78 12.40 3.50
C TYR A 173 1.56 13.68 3.21
N ASP A 174 0.86 14.78 2.92
CA ASP A 174 1.50 16.05 2.56
C ASP A 174 2.39 16.60 3.69
N ASN A 175 1.91 16.54 4.95
CA ASN A 175 2.69 16.98 6.10
C ASN A 175 3.96 16.12 6.27
N ARG A 176 3.88 14.82 6.05
CA ARG A 176 5.05 13.92 6.13
C ARG A 176 6.03 14.17 5.00
N MET A 177 5.53 14.28 3.78
CA MET A 177 6.38 14.50 2.60
C MET A 177 7.10 15.85 2.68
N LEU A 178 6.38 16.92 2.95
CA LEU A 178 6.95 18.28 2.96
C LEU A 178 7.68 18.62 4.27
N GLY A 179 7.21 18.07 5.40
CA GLY A 179 7.76 18.43 6.72
C GLY A 179 8.81 17.46 7.27
N GLN A 180 8.78 16.17 6.91
CA GLN A 180 9.67 15.17 7.50
C GLN A 180 10.68 14.57 6.50
N LEU A 181 10.31 14.51 5.21
CA LEU A 181 11.11 13.85 4.18
C LEU A 181 11.79 14.84 3.21
N ASP A 182 11.61 16.14 3.41
CA ASP A 182 12.14 17.18 2.50
C ASP A 182 11.90 16.80 1.02
N TYR A 183 10.65 16.47 0.72
CA TYR A 183 10.26 15.91 -0.58
C TYR A 183 10.47 16.91 -1.72
N ALA A 184 11.51 16.69 -2.50
CA ALA A 184 11.96 17.58 -3.55
C ALA A 184 11.67 17.07 -4.98
N ALA A 185 11.19 15.83 -5.15
CA ALA A 185 11.02 15.22 -6.48
C ALA A 185 10.20 16.10 -7.46
N PRO A 186 9.06 16.69 -7.10
CA PRO A 186 8.32 17.56 -8.01
C PRO A 186 9.11 18.78 -8.45
N GLN A 187 9.83 19.43 -7.54
CA GLN A 187 10.64 20.61 -7.85
C GLN A 187 11.84 20.25 -8.75
N ILE A 188 12.51 19.15 -8.45
CA ILE A 188 13.63 18.64 -9.26
C ILE A 188 13.17 18.36 -10.71
N LEU A 189 12.01 17.72 -10.88
CA LEU A 189 11.45 17.46 -12.21
C LEU A 189 11.05 18.75 -12.93
N LYS A 190 10.52 19.74 -12.18
CA LYS A 190 10.20 21.06 -12.76
C LYS A 190 11.45 21.76 -13.25
N ASP A 191 12.51 21.81 -12.44
CA ASP A 191 13.77 22.46 -12.78
C ASP A 191 14.42 21.76 -13.99
N LEU A 192 14.38 20.42 -14.06
CA LEU A 192 14.85 19.67 -15.20
C LEU A 192 13.99 19.96 -16.45
N ALA A 193 12.68 20.06 -16.31
CA ALA A 193 11.79 20.44 -17.41
C ALA A 193 12.12 21.83 -17.96
N ASP A 194 12.37 22.80 -17.07
CA ASP A 194 12.72 24.17 -17.44
C ASP A 194 14.06 24.23 -18.21
N LEU A 195 14.98 23.29 -17.90
CA LEU A 195 16.28 23.19 -18.57
C LEU A 195 16.22 22.56 -19.97
N VAL A 196 15.42 21.50 -20.14
CA VAL A 196 15.50 20.64 -21.34
C VAL A 196 14.30 20.76 -22.28
N MET A 197 13.16 21.24 -21.79
CA MET A 197 11.95 21.37 -22.61
C MET A 197 11.84 22.78 -23.21
N PRO A 198 11.38 22.89 -24.46
CA PRO A 198 11.04 24.21 -25.01
C PRO A 198 9.90 24.83 -24.18
N GLU A 199 9.89 26.15 -24.13
CA GLU A 199 8.81 26.90 -23.50
C GLU A 199 7.52 26.69 -24.31
N ARG A 200 6.62 25.90 -23.75
CA ARG A 200 5.31 25.56 -24.33
C ARG A 200 4.24 25.68 -23.25
N GLU A 201 3.12 26.25 -23.62
CA GLU A 201 1.93 26.33 -22.81
C GLU A 201 0.85 25.36 -23.30
N ARG A 202 -0.15 25.10 -22.48
CA ARG A 202 -1.33 24.29 -22.78
C ARG A 202 -1.00 22.85 -23.17
N LEU A 203 0.01 22.27 -22.52
CA LEU A 203 0.40 20.88 -22.71
C LEU A 203 -0.71 19.92 -22.25
N ALA A 204 -0.86 18.79 -22.93
CA ALA A 204 -1.54 17.62 -22.40
C ALA A 204 -0.56 16.90 -21.47
N VAL A 205 -0.83 16.92 -20.17
CA VAL A 205 0.04 16.38 -19.12
C VAL A 205 -0.64 15.20 -18.44
N LEU A 206 0.13 14.12 -18.19
CA LEU A 206 -0.29 12.98 -17.37
C LEU A 206 0.69 12.79 -16.21
N ASP A 207 0.16 12.71 -15.00
CA ASP A 207 0.88 12.50 -13.76
C ASP A 207 0.69 11.04 -13.30
N LEU A 208 1.74 10.21 -13.45
CA LEU A 208 1.74 8.79 -13.11
C LEU A 208 2.13 8.57 -11.65
N GLY A 209 1.26 7.92 -10.88
CA GLY A 209 1.39 7.85 -9.44
C GLY A 209 1.25 9.24 -8.83
N CYS A 210 0.18 9.93 -9.20
CA CYS A 210 -0.01 11.35 -8.85
C CYS A 210 -0.12 11.62 -7.36
N GLY A 211 -0.37 10.59 -6.54
CA GLY A 211 -0.54 10.70 -5.10
C GLY A 211 -1.60 11.73 -4.74
N THR A 212 -1.27 12.64 -3.85
CA THR A 212 -2.13 13.77 -3.48
C THR A 212 -2.07 14.94 -4.47
N GLY A 213 -1.26 14.85 -5.53
CA GLY A 213 -1.17 15.87 -6.58
C GLY A 213 -0.07 16.92 -6.39
N LEU A 214 0.99 16.64 -5.62
CA LEU A 214 2.09 17.59 -5.38
C LEU A 214 2.86 17.94 -6.66
N ALA A 215 3.12 16.96 -7.54
CA ALA A 215 3.73 17.21 -8.84
C ALA A 215 2.78 17.96 -9.79
N GLY A 216 1.53 17.54 -9.85
CA GLY A 216 0.50 18.20 -10.64
C GLY A 216 0.38 19.69 -10.36
N LEU A 217 0.50 20.12 -9.09
CA LEU A 217 0.48 21.54 -8.71
C LEU A 217 1.56 22.36 -9.42
N LEU A 218 2.79 21.83 -9.52
CA LEU A 218 3.92 22.55 -10.15
C LEU A 218 3.82 22.60 -11.67
N PHE A 219 3.16 21.60 -12.27
CA PHE A 219 3.02 21.51 -13.73
C PHE A 219 1.69 22.07 -14.25
N LYS A 220 0.70 22.36 -13.37
CA LYS A 220 -0.59 22.96 -13.76
C LYS A 220 -0.44 24.25 -14.58
N PRO A 221 0.51 25.17 -14.27
CA PRO A 221 0.66 26.41 -15.07
C PRO A 221 1.01 26.15 -16.54
N ARG A 222 1.68 25.04 -16.88
CA ARG A 222 2.01 24.64 -18.25
C ARG A 222 0.92 23.79 -18.90
N ALA A 223 -0.01 23.22 -18.10
CA ALA A 223 -1.01 22.27 -18.57
C ALA A 223 -2.24 22.96 -19.12
N GLY A 224 -2.60 22.66 -20.35
CA GLY A 224 -3.94 22.91 -20.88
C GLY A 224 -4.92 21.80 -20.50
N HIS A 225 -4.39 20.59 -20.27
CA HIS A 225 -5.12 19.44 -19.78
C HIS A 225 -4.19 18.65 -18.86
N LEU A 226 -4.64 18.36 -17.66
CA LEU A 226 -3.87 17.63 -16.63
C LEU A 226 -4.67 16.41 -16.17
N GLY A 227 -4.14 15.21 -16.43
CA GLY A 227 -4.66 13.95 -15.91
C GLY A 227 -3.79 13.39 -14.80
N GLY A 228 -4.35 12.56 -13.94
CA GLY A 228 -3.62 11.84 -12.90
C GLY A 228 -4.10 10.40 -12.74
N ILE A 229 -3.15 9.48 -12.53
CA ILE A 229 -3.42 8.06 -12.26
C ILE A 229 -2.68 7.69 -10.98
N ASP A 230 -3.35 6.97 -10.08
CA ASP A 230 -2.75 6.39 -8.87
C ASP A 230 -3.40 5.05 -8.52
N LEU A 231 -2.66 4.15 -7.87
CA LEU A 231 -3.19 2.86 -7.38
C LEU A 231 -4.13 3.03 -6.18
N SER A 232 -3.95 4.10 -5.38
CA SER A 232 -4.68 4.34 -4.14
C SER A 232 -5.93 5.18 -4.39
N PRO A 233 -7.15 4.65 -4.15
CA PRO A 233 -8.38 5.45 -4.17
C PRO A 233 -8.34 6.64 -3.22
N ALA A 234 -7.70 6.48 -2.02
CA ALA A 234 -7.58 7.55 -1.05
C ALA A 234 -6.68 8.69 -1.53
N MET A 235 -5.61 8.37 -2.27
CA MET A 235 -4.76 9.38 -2.92
C MET A 235 -5.52 10.12 -4.01
N ILE A 236 -6.27 9.42 -4.86
CA ILE A 236 -7.11 10.02 -5.91
C ILE A 236 -8.16 10.97 -5.31
N GLU A 237 -8.78 10.61 -4.19
CA GLU A 237 -9.70 11.50 -3.48
C GLU A 237 -9.01 12.81 -3.03
N LYS A 238 -7.81 12.71 -2.45
CA LYS A 238 -7.01 13.87 -2.05
C LYS A 238 -6.58 14.74 -3.24
N ALA A 239 -6.13 14.12 -4.33
CA ALA A 239 -5.81 14.82 -5.57
C ALA A 239 -7.03 15.56 -6.12
N GLY A 240 -8.21 14.94 -6.11
CA GLY A 240 -9.47 15.53 -6.52
C GLY A 240 -9.87 16.77 -5.70
N ALA A 241 -9.60 16.74 -4.39
CA ALA A 241 -9.86 17.87 -3.50
C ALA A 241 -9.04 19.13 -3.88
N ARG A 242 -7.90 19.00 -4.57
CA ARG A 242 -7.11 20.13 -5.08
C ARG A 242 -7.73 20.87 -6.26
N ARG A 243 -8.64 20.21 -7.00
CA ARG A 243 -9.36 20.81 -8.16
C ARG A 243 -8.45 21.33 -9.27
N ILE A 244 -7.29 20.68 -9.47
CA ILE A 244 -6.32 21.04 -10.51
C ILE A 244 -6.32 20.06 -11.69
N TYR A 245 -6.79 18.83 -11.47
CA TYR A 245 -6.85 17.78 -12.48
C TYR A 245 -8.16 17.87 -13.27
N ASP A 246 -8.05 17.66 -14.59
CA ASP A 246 -9.21 17.58 -15.49
C ASP A 246 -9.78 16.17 -15.51
N PHE A 247 -8.96 15.12 -15.23
CA PHE A 247 -9.44 13.78 -14.90
C PHE A 247 -8.51 13.10 -13.89
N LEU A 248 -9.05 12.16 -13.13
CA LEU A 248 -8.34 11.30 -12.18
C LEU A 248 -8.85 9.88 -12.31
N ALA A 249 -7.94 8.90 -12.31
CA ALA A 249 -8.27 7.50 -12.40
C ALA A 249 -7.53 6.67 -11.36
N VAL A 250 -8.22 5.70 -10.75
CA VAL A 250 -7.58 4.64 -9.97
C VAL A 250 -7.10 3.59 -10.95
N GLY A 251 -5.78 3.33 -11.00
CA GLY A 251 -5.23 2.37 -11.94
C GLY A 251 -3.74 2.11 -11.79
N ASP A 252 -3.29 1.02 -12.40
CA ASP A 252 -1.89 0.66 -12.47
C ASP A 252 -1.21 1.39 -13.65
N ILE A 253 -0.10 2.07 -13.39
CA ILE A 253 0.63 2.86 -14.37
C ILE A 253 1.24 2.03 -15.51
N GLU A 254 1.33 0.71 -15.39
CA GLU A 254 1.79 -0.17 -16.46
C GLU A 254 0.69 -0.49 -17.49
N SER A 255 -0.60 -0.30 -17.13
CA SER A 255 -1.73 -0.74 -17.97
C SER A 255 -2.87 0.26 -18.10
N ALA A 256 -2.94 1.29 -17.26
CA ALA A 256 -4.10 2.20 -17.20
C ALA A 256 -3.94 3.48 -18.03
N LEU A 257 -2.89 3.58 -18.88
CA LEU A 257 -2.68 4.76 -19.69
C LEU A 257 -3.66 4.78 -20.89
N GLU A 258 -4.29 5.92 -21.07
CA GLU A 258 -5.16 6.21 -22.22
C GLU A 258 -4.86 7.60 -22.78
N GLY A 259 -5.12 7.82 -24.04
CA GLY A 259 -4.90 9.12 -24.69
C GLY A 259 -3.48 9.36 -25.18
N GLN A 260 -3.16 10.62 -25.48
CA GLN A 260 -1.85 11.05 -26.03
C GLN A 260 -1.42 12.34 -25.33
N TYR A 261 -0.16 12.39 -24.87
CA TYR A 261 0.34 13.45 -24.02
C TYR A 261 1.58 14.13 -24.59
N ASP A 262 1.73 15.41 -24.31
CA ASP A 262 2.93 16.19 -24.58
C ASP A 262 3.97 15.99 -23.48
N LEU A 263 3.51 15.71 -22.26
CA LEU A 263 4.35 15.49 -21.09
C LEU A 263 3.73 14.39 -20.19
N ILE A 264 4.54 13.42 -19.84
CA ILE A 264 4.21 12.41 -18.81
C ILE A 264 5.19 12.58 -17.66
N LEU A 265 4.67 12.56 -16.41
CA LEU A 265 5.43 12.71 -15.18
C LEU A 265 5.38 11.43 -14.35
N ALA A 266 6.44 11.12 -13.60
CA ALA A 266 6.44 10.10 -12.54
C ALA A 266 7.37 10.55 -11.41
N ALA A 267 6.83 11.29 -10.45
CA ALA A 267 7.60 11.84 -9.32
C ALA A 267 7.61 10.84 -8.16
N ASP A 268 8.76 10.23 -7.89
CA ASP A 268 9.00 9.24 -6.80
C ASP A 268 8.07 8.00 -6.86
N THR A 269 7.64 7.64 -8.07
CA THR A 269 6.67 6.55 -8.33
C THR A 269 7.38 5.27 -8.76
N LEU A 270 8.42 5.37 -9.61
CA LEU A 270 9.09 4.22 -10.21
C LEU A 270 9.89 3.38 -9.20
N VAL A 271 10.08 3.86 -7.99
CA VAL A 271 10.72 3.14 -6.87
C VAL A 271 9.96 1.88 -6.43
N TYR A 272 8.73 1.69 -6.88
CA TYR A 272 7.92 0.48 -6.64
C TYR A 272 8.00 -0.53 -7.78
N LEU A 273 8.72 -0.22 -8.86
CA LEU A 273 8.92 -1.05 -10.04
C LEU A 273 10.42 -1.35 -10.21
N GLY A 274 10.79 -2.63 -10.29
CA GLY A 274 12.15 -3.07 -10.62
C GLY A 274 12.34 -3.07 -12.13
N ASP A 275 11.57 -3.89 -12.83
CA ASP A 275 11.57 -3.88 -14.30
C ASP A 275 10.69 -2.74 -14.83
N LEU A 276 11.33 -1.73 -15.42
CA LEU A 276 10.64 -0.57 -15.97
C LEU A 276 10.21 -0.74 -17.43
N ARG A 277 10.51 -1.88 -18.09
CA ARG A 277 10.13 -2.10 -19.49
C ARG A 277 8.65 -1.92 -19.77
N PRO A 278 7.70 -2.46 -18.93
CA PRO A 278 6.28 -2.26 -19.18
C PRO A 278 5.85 -0.79 -19.14
N VAL A 279 6.28 -0.04 -18.13
CA VAL A 279 5.90 1.38 -18.01
C VAL A 279 6.54 2.23 -19.09
N PHE A 280 7.80 1.95 -19.49
CA PHE A 280 8.46 2.68 -20.60
C PHE A 280 7.77 2.42 -21.93
N ALA A 281 7.37 1.18 -22.21
CA ALA A 281 6.61 0.82 -23.41
C ALA A 281 5.24 1.52 -23.43
N ALA A 282 4.52 1.53 -22.31
CA ALA A 282 3.26 2.24 -22.15
C ALA A 282 3.44 3.74 -22.37
N VAL A 283 4.43 4.36 -21.71
CA VAL A 283 4.76 5.78 -21.90
C VAL A 283 5.12 6.09 -23.33
N ALA A 284 6.02 5.33 -23.97
CA ALA A 284 6.43 5.56 -25.34
C ALA A 284 5.26 5.51 -26.33
N SER A 285 4.26 4.66 -26.11
CA SER A 285 3.06 4.56 -26.94
C SER A 285 2.10 5.73 -26.74
N HIS A 286 2.08 6.35 -25.56
CA HIS A 286 1.18 7.44 -25.18
C HIS A 286 1.84 8.84 -25.26
N LEU A 287 3.13 8.93 -25.52
CA LEU A 287 3.77 10.21 -25.83
C LEU A 287 3.54 10.61 -27.29
N ARG A 288 3.19 11.87 -27.51
CA ARG A 288 3.20 12.50 -28.82
C ARG A 288 4.62 12.66 -29.35
N SER A 289 4.78 12.76 -30.66
CA SER A 289 6.05 13.20 -31.26
C SER A 289 6.45 14.56 -30.69
N GLY A 290 7.71 14.70 -30.26
CA GLY A 290 8.20 15.87 -29.54
C GLY A 290 7.77 15.96 -28.08
N GLY A 291 7.14 14.91 -27.54
CA GLY A 291 6.75 14.81 -26.11
C GLY A 291 7.88 14.37 -25.20
N PHE A 292 7.71 14.59 -23.91
CA PHE A 292 8.70 14.28 -22.88
C PHE A 292 8.13 13.36 -21.79
N PHE A 293 9.00 12.48 -21.27
CA PHE A 293 8.77 11.71 -20.06
C PHE A 293 9.77 12.12 -18.99
N LEU A 294 9.29 12.69 -17.89
CA LEU A 294 10.10 13.12 -16.76
C LEU A 294 9.81 12.24 -15.54
N PHE A 295 10.86 11.70 -14.93
CA PHE A 295 10.70 10.86 -13.75
C PHE A 295 11.91 10.95 -12.81
N THR A 296 11.70 10.53 -11.57
CA THR A 296 12.78 10.23 -10.62
C THR A 296 12.90 8.73 -10.38
N ALA A 297 14.13 8.27 -10.14
CA ALA A 297 14.42 6.89 -9.75
C ALA A 297 15.46 6.89 -8.63
N GLU A 298 15.41 5.92 -7.70
CA GLU A 298 16.51 5.69 -6.77
C GLU A 298 17.70 5.07 -7.52
N ALA A 299 18.92 5.50 -7.16
CA ALA A 299 20.16 5.08 -7.81
C ALA A 299 20.82 3.91 -7.10
N HIS A 300 21.52 3.06 -7.87
CA HIS A 300 22.55 2.16 -7.40
C HIS A 300 23.69 2.07 -8.42
N ASP A 301 24.87 1.66 -7.94
CA ASP A 301 26.10 1.63 -8.76
C ASP A 301 26.30 0.32 -9.54
N GLY A 302 25.40 -0.66 -9.37
CA GLY A 302 25.47 -1.96 -10.07
C GLY A 302 24.89 -1.92 -11.48
N GLU A 303 24.58 -3.08 -12.04
CA GLU A 303 23.90 -3.23 -13.32
C GLU A 303 22.40 -3.48 -13.14
N GLY A 304 21.59 -3.04 -14.08
CA GLY A 304 20.15 -3.30 -14.09
C GLY A 304 19.40 -2.59 -12.96
N PHE A 305 18.62 -3.36 -12.20
CA PHE A 305 17.87 -2.89 -11.06
C PHE A 305 17.96 -3.87 -9.90
N GLU A 306 17.81 -3.38 -8.68
CA GLU A 306 17.81 -4.21 -7.47
C GLU A 306 16.75 -3.73 -6.47
N LEU A 307 16.30 -4.64 -5.60
CA LEU A 307 15.45 -4.29 -4.48
C LEU A 307 16.33 -3.79 -3.31
N GLY A 308 16.24 -2.51 -3.06
CA GLY A 308 16.97 -1.84 -1.98
C GLY A 308 16.25 -1.93 -0.62
N PRO A 309 16.80 -1.25 0.41
CA PRO A 309 16.16 -1.12 1.70
C PRO A 309 14.75 -0.54 1.61
N LYS A 310 13.90 -0.87 2.60
CA LYS A 310 12.50 -0.41 2.66
C LYS A 310 11.65 -0.79 1.43
N ARG A 311 12.04 -1.89 0.74
CA ARG A 311 11.35 -2.45 -0.42
C ARG A 311 11.17 -1.45 -1.57
N ARG A 312 12.19 -0.62 -1.81
CA ARG A 312 12.24 0.30 -2.93
C ARG A 312 13.25 -0.18 -3.95
N TRP A 313 12.83 -0.18 -5.19
CA TRP A 313 13.66 -0.57 -6.31
C TRP A 313 14.60 0.57 -6.70
N ARG A 314 15.83 0.20 -6.96
CA ARG A 314 16.91 1.09 -7.40
C ARG A 314 17.34 0.71 -8.79
N HIS A 315 17.74 1.69 -9.58
CA HIS A 315 18.06 1.52 -10.98
C HIS A 315 19.43 2.10 -11.27
N SER A 316 20.23 1.39 -12.09
CA SER A 316 21.48 1.93 -12.58
C SER A 316 21.27 2.90 -13.75
N GLU A 317 22.15 3.88 -13.89
CA GLU A 317 22.11 4.81 -15.02
C GLU A 317 22.18 4.07 -16.35
N GLY A 318 23.05 3.04 -16.45
CA GLY A 318 23.18 2.21 -17.64
C GLY A 318 21.90 1.54 -18.06
N TYR A 319 21.13 1.02 -17.09
CA TYR A 319 19.81 0.42 -17.33
C TYR A 319 18.81 1.44 -17.88
N LEU A 320 18.72 2.62 -17.27
CA LEU A 320 17.79 3.68 -17.69
C LEU A 320 18.09 4.16 -19.11
N ARG A 321 19.39 4.31 -19.46
CA ARG A 321 19.81 4.70 -20.82
C ARG A 321 19.53 3.61 -21.86
N ALA A 322 19.80 2.35 -21.53
CA ALA A 322 19.52 1.22 -22.40
C ALA A 322 18.02 1.12 -22.67
N LEU A 323 17.21 1.22 -21.64
CA LEU A 323 15.76 1.13 -21.75
C LEU A 323 15.13 2.28 -22.55
N ALA A 324 15.63 3.50 -22.37
CA ALA A 324 15.22 4.64 -23.20
C ALA A 324 15.45 4.34 -24.70
N LYS A 325 16.64 3.83 -25.04
CA LYS A 325 16.98 3.45 -26.41
C LYS A 325 16.09 2.33 -26.96
N GLU A 326 15.82 1.29 -26.15
CA GLU A 326 14.97 0.16 -26.54
C GLU A 326 13.54 0.60 -26.88
N THR A 327 13.03 1.60 -26.17
CA THR A 327 11.67 2.14 -26.36
C THR A 327 11.59 3.30 -27.36
N GLY A 328 12.70 3.61 -28.05
CA GLY A 328 12.75 4.68 -29.06
C GLY A 328 12.73 6.09 -28.46
N LEU A 329 13.07 6.22 -27.18
CA LEU A 329 13.21 7.51 -26.51
C LEU A 329 14.68 7.91 -26.43
N SER A 330 14.96 9.20 -26.52
CA SER A 330 16.30 9.77 -26.33
C SER A 330 16.42 10.44 -24.97
N VAL A 331 17.59 10.33 -24.34
CA VAL A 331 17.86 11.02 -23.07
C VAL A 331 18.12 12.49 -23.34
N ALA A 332 17.18 13.37 -22.99
CA ALA A 332 17.31 14.81 -23.06
C ALA A 332 18.04 15.40 -21.84
N GLY A 333 17.92 14.76 -20.69
CA GLY A 333 18.62 15.11 -19.45
C GLY A 333 18.62 13.93 -18.48
N LEU A 334 19.76 13.75 -17.79
CA LEU A 334 19.88 12.80 -16.68
C LEU A 334 20.87 13.42 -15.69
N VAL A 335 20.40 13.70 -14.49
CA VAL A 335 21.18 14.34 -13.42
C VAL A 335 21.04 13.55 -12.14
N SER A 336 22.13 13.47 -11.37
CA SER A 336 22.09 12.95 -10.01
C SER A 336 21.28 13.91 -9.13
N ALA A 337 20.34 13.35 -8.35
CA ALA A 337 19.43 14.12 -7.54
C ALA A 337 19.08 13.33 -6.27
N SER A 338 18.54 14.03 -5.26
CA SER A 338 17.95 13.40 -4.09
C SER A 338 16.46 13.75 -4.04
N PRO A 339 15.58 12.83 -4.45
CA PRO A 339 14.13 13.09 -4.49
C PRO A 339 13.53 13.40 -3.11
N ARG A 340 14.16 12.90 -2.05
CA ARG A 340 13.76 13.10 -0.64
C ARG A 340 14.89 12.76 0.32
N THR A 341 14.71 13.07 1.60
CA THR A 341 15.57 12.60 2.68
C THR A 341 14.88 11.46 3.46
N GLU A 342 15.67 10.54 3.99
CA GLU A 342 15.19 9.49 4.90
C GLU A 342 16.13 9.38 6.10
N SER A 343 15.59 9.41 7.31
CA SER A 343 16.40 9.44 8.54
C SER A 343 17.51 10.52 8.50
N HIS A 344 17.16 11.70 7.97
CA HIS A 344 18.05 12.87 7.78
C HIS A 344 19.22 12.63 6.80
N GLN A 345 19.14 11.62 5.96
CA GLN A 345 20.11 11.35 4.90
C GLN A 345 19.45 11.52 3.53
N PRO A 346 20.10 12.20 2.57
CA PRO A 346 19.57 12.28 1.22
C PRO A 346 19.55 10.88 0.57
N VAL A 347 18.44 10.54 -0.07
CA VAL A 347 18.32 9.29 -0.84
C VAL A 347 18.96 9.51 -2.21
N PRO A 348 20.03 8.77 -2.57
CA PRO A 348 20.64 8.89 -3.89
C PRO A 348 19.67 8.51 -4.99
N GLY A 349 19.58 9.31 -6.04
CA GLY A 349 18.68 9.06 -7.16
C GLY A 349 19.10 9.80 -8.42
N PHE A 350 18.28 9.64 -9.44
CA PHE A 350 18.35 10.34 -10.70
C PHE A 350 17.05 11.09 -10.98
N ALA A 351 17.17 12.27 -11.58
CA ALA A 351 16.10 12.91 -12.32
C ALA A 351 16.38 12.76 -13.81
N VAL A 352 15.42 12.24 -14.54
CA VAL A 352 15.57 11.86 -15.96
C VAL A 352 14.50 12.52 -16.78
N ALA A 353 14.91 13.09 -17.92
CA ALA A 353 14.05 13.57 -18.97
C ALA A 353 14.32 12.78 -20.25
N LEU A 354 13.32 12.06 -20.72
CA LEU A 354 13.35 11.37 -22.01
C LEU A 354 12.49 12.12 -23.01
N HIS A 355 12.90 12.10 -24.26
CA HIS A 355 12.25 12.80 -25.37
C HIS A 355 11.89 11.83 -26.50
N LYS A 356 10.67 11.91 -27.00
CA LYS A 356 10.25 11.20 -28.21
C LYS A 356 10.50 12.09 -29.42
N SER A 357 11.46 11.71 -30.24
CA SER A 357 11.82 12.49 -31.43
C SER A 357 10.61 12.75 -32.33
N SER A 358 10.57 13.94 -32.94
CA SER A 358 9.64 14.22 -34.02
C SER A 358 10.11 13.43 -35.26
N ILE A 359 9.25 12.59 -35.80
CA ILE A 359 9.50 11.90 -37.08
C ILE A 359 9.38 12.92 -38.21
#